data_be5c2a95e778b27db726ab220dae24a8
#
_entry.id   be5c2a95e778b27db726ab220dae24a8
#
_cell.length_a   1.000
_cell.length_b   1.000
_cell.length_c   1.000
_cell.angle_alpha   90.00
_cell.angle_beta   90.00
_cell.angle_gamma   90.00
#
_symmetry.space_group_name_H-M   'P 1'
#
loop_
_entity.id
_entity.type
_entity.pdbx_description
1 polymer ?
#
loop_
_entity_poly.entity_id
_entity_poly.type
_entity_poly.pdbx_seq_one_letter_code
_entity_poly.pdbx_strand_id
1 'polypeptide(L)'
;TKVYDPQREKEMINELMDRNQGPFNDNVIKQLFKEIFKASTDLQKSENEKHLYVSRKLKPEDTIVKFDNGGIIGDGNKSFVFGPCSVESQEQVDAVAQDLQAKGEKFIRGGAFKPRTSPYDFQGLGVEGLKILKNVKDKYNLNVVSEIVNPNDFEIASDYLDVFQIGARNMQNFELLKEAGRTDKPILLKRGLSATIEEFIYAAEYIASQGNRNIILCERGIRTYEKATRNTLDISAVPILKQGTHLPVMVDVTHSTGRKDIMLPTAKAALAVGADGVMAE
;
A
#
# COMPACT_ATOMS: atom_id res chain seq x y z
N THR A 1 8.50 11.25 20.49
CA THR A 1 7.55 12.07 21.28
C THR A 1 6.26 12.16 20.50
N LYS A 2 5.10 11.95 21.14
CA LYS A 2 3.80 12.15 20.45
C LYS A 2 3.70 13.59 20.00
N VAL A 3 3.45 13.82 18.71
CA VAL A 3 3.27 15.15 18.11
C VAL A 3 2.00 15.82 18.61
N TYR A 4 0.99 15.03 18.98
CA TYR A 4 -0.30 15.49 19.50
C TYR A 4 -0.69 14.72 20.76
N ASP A 5 -1.00 15.45 21.82
CA ASP A 5 -1.50 14.93 23.09
C ASP A 5 -2.76 15.71 23.50
N PRO A 6 -3.97 15.17 23.22
CA PRO A 6 -5.24 15.84 23.49
C PRO A 6 -5.46 16.16 24.99
N GLN A 7 -4.94 15.31 25.88
CA GLN A 7 -5.10 15.50 27.31
C GLN A 7 -4.26 16.71 27.78
N ARG A 8 -3.02 16.78 27.35
CA ARG A 8 -2.12 17.89 27.66
C ARG A 8 -2.63 19.22 27.07
N GLU A 9 -3.14 19.21 25.84
CA GLU A 9 -3.75 20.39 25.22
C GLU A 9 -4.92 20.91 26.05
N LYS A 10 -5.81 20.01 26.49
CA LYS A 10 -6.94 20.38 27.36
C LYS A 10 -6.52 20.97 28.70
N GLU A 11 -5.52 20.38 29.34
CA GLU A 11 -4.96 20.84 30.61
C GLU A 11 -4.37 22.25 30.46
N MET A 12 -3.57 22.49 29.43
CA MET A 12 -2.98 23.81 29.14
C MET A 12 -4.06 24.88 28.85
N ILE A 13 -5.09 24.55 28.08
CA ILE A 13 -6.20 25.49 27.83
C ILE A 13 -6.92 25.85 29.13
N ASN A 14 -7.20 24.88 29.98
CA ASN A 14 -7.85 25.14 31.28
C ASN A 14 -6.98 26.03 32.18
N GLU A 15 -5.68 25.74 32.27
CA GLU A 15 -4.73 26.57 33.05
C GLU A 15 -4.66 28.02 32.53
N LEU A 16 -4.71 28.20 31.19
CA LEU A 16 -4.72 29.54 30.59
C LEU A 16 -6.01 30.30 30.89
N MET A 17 -7.17 29.61 30.91
CA MET A 17 -8.43 30.23 31.28
C MET A 17 -8.45 30.62 32.77
N ASP A 18 -7.95 29.76 33.66
CA ASP A 18 -7.88 30.03 35.10
C ASP A 18 -6.98 31.24 35.45
N ARG A 19 -5.95 31.49 34.62
CA ARG A 19 -5.03 32.64 34.77
C ARG A 19 -5.48 33.88 34.03
N ASN A 20 -6.56 33.83 33.26
CA ASN A 20 -7.02 34.95 32.46
C ASN A 20 -7.54 36.10 33.33
N GLN A 21 -6.83 37.19 33.38
CA GLN A 21 -7.23 38.45 34.03
C GLN A 21 -7.31 39.62 33.04
N GLY A 22 -7.26 39.28 31.73
CA GLY A 22 -7.21 40.27 30.66
C GLY A 22 -8.59 40.67 30.14
N PRO A 23 -8.63 41.59 29.17
CA PRO A 23 -9.88 42.07 28.61
C PRO A 23 -10.63 41.10 27.72
N PHE A 24 -9.96 40.01 27.30
CA PHE A 24 -10.59 38.95 26.48
C PHE A 24 -11.27 37.89 27.34
N ASN A 25 -12.46 37.49 26.95
CA ASN A 25 -13.16 36.42 27.63
C ASN A 25 -12.51 35.04 27.35
N ASP A 26 -12.80 34.05 28.21
CA ASP A 26 -12.19 32.72 28.17
C ASP A 26 -12.43 31.98 26.83
N ASN A 27 -13.57 32.21 26.17
CA ASN A 27 -13.85 31.61 24.87
C ASN A 27 -12.90 32.12 23.78
N VAL A 28 -12.56 33.37 23.78
CA VAL A 28 -11.60 33.99 22.85
C VAL A 28 -10.20 33.42 23.11
N ILE A 29 -9.78 33.35 24.37
CA ILE A 29 -8.50 32.73 24.76
C ILE A 29 -8.44 31.26 24.29
N LYS A 30 -9.48 30.49 24.58
CA LYS A 30 -9.57 29.09 24.16
C LYS A 30 -9.46 28.91 22.65
N GLN A 31 -10.15 29.74 21.87
CA GLN A 31 -10.14 29.65 20.42
C GLN A 31 -8.76 30.02 19.86
N LEU A 32 -8.14 31.08 20.37
CA LEU A 32 -6.81 31.50 19.94
C LEU A 32 -5.75 30.41 20.18
N PHE A 33 -5.74 29.81 21.39
CA PHE A 33 -4.77 28.78 21.71
C PHE A 33 -5.01 27.48 20.95
N LYS A 34 -6.26 27.13 20.63
CA LYS A 34 -6.55 26.00 19.72
C LYS A 34 -5.92 26.20 18.33
N GLU A 35 -6.01 27.39 17.76
CA GLU A 35 -5.37 27.69 16.48
C GLU A 35 -3.84 27.65 16.58
N ILE A 36 -3.26 28.16 17.66
CA ILE A 36 -1.81 28.07 17.93
C ILE A 36 -1.35 26.61 18.04
N PHE A 37 -2.06 25.78 18.81
CA PHE A 37 -1.72 24.35 18.95
C PHE A 37 -1.83 23.61 17.63
N LYS A 38 -2.89 23.89 16.84
CA LYS A 38 -3.06 23.33 15.51
C LYS A 38 -1.88 23.72 14.60
N ALA A 39 -1.54 24.98 14.51
CA ALA A 39 -0.42 25.49 13.71
C ALA A 39 0.91 24.85 14.15
N SER A 40 1.15 24.73 15.46
CA SER A 40 2.34 24.10 16.02
C SER A 40 2.42 22.62 15.69
N THR A 41 1.28 21.90 15.78
CA THR A 41 1.18 20.48 15.42
C THR A 41 1.44 20.27 13.92
N ASP A 42 0.88 21.11 13.08
CA ASP A 42 1.06 21.05 11.62
C ASP A 42 2.52 21.33 11.24
N LEU A 43 3.17 22.28 11.92
CA LEU A 43 4.61 22.56 11.73
C LEU A 43 5.47 21.35 12.13
N GLN A 44 5.21 20.73 13.29
CA GLN A 44 5.95 19.55 13.73
C GLN A 44 5.75 18.33 12.81
N LYS A 45 4.51 18.13 12.33
CA LYS A 45 4.23 17.10 11.34
C LYS A 45 4.99 17.35 10.04
N SER A 46 4.97 18.57 9.55
CA SER A 46 5.72 18.97 8.34
C SER A 46 7.22 18.75 8.47
N GLU A 47 7.82 19.04 9.63
CA GLU A 47 9.24 18.80 9.89
C GLU A 47 9.55 17.28 9.97
N ASN A 48 8.70 16.50 10.64
CA ASN A 48 8.85 15.04 10.68
C ASN A 48 8.76 14.41 9.28
N GLU A 49 7.81 14.86 8.45
CA GLU A 49 7.66 14.38 7.08
C GLU A 49 8.88 14.67 6.19
N LYS A 50 9.63 15.73 6.43
CA LYS A 50 10.87 16.03 5.69
C LYS A 50 11.95 14.98 5.87
N HIS A 51 11.88 14.19 6.94
CA HIS A 51 12.87 13.17 7.26
C HIS A 51 12.46 11.76 6.81
N LEU A 52 11.22 11.57 6.31
CA LEU A 52 10.80 10.27 5.82
C LEU A 52 11.44 9.95 4.46
N TYR A 53 12.03 8.76 4.34
CA TYR A 53 12.62 8.28 3.08
C TYR A 53 11.61 8.21 1.94
N VAL A 54 10.34 7.97 2.25
CA VAL A 54 9.26 7.88 1.25
C VAL A 54 8.63 9.23 0.92
N SER A 55 9.00 10.31 1.63
CA SER A 55 8.39 11.63 1.46
C SER A 55 8.82 12.31 0.16
N ARG A 56 7.85 12.92 -0.52
CA ARG A 56 8.09 13.82 -1.67
C ARG A 56 8.95 15.02 -1.29
N LYS A 57 8.93 15.44 -0.02
CA LYS A 57 9.77 16.53 0.48
C LYS A 57 11.26 16.17 0.50
N LEU A 58 11.58 14.89 0.71
CA LEU A 58 12.95 14.39 0.66
C LEU A 58 13.40 14.10 -0.78
N LYS A 59 12.52 13.53 -1.60
CA LYS A 59 12.77 13.19 -3.00
C LYS A 59 11.62 13.70 -3.86
N PRO A 60 11.80 14.82 -4.59
CA PRO A 60 10.76 15.40 -5.44
C PRO A 60 10.37 14.54 -6.64
N GLU A 61 11.33 13.77 -7.20
CA GLU A 61 11.16 12.95 -8.39
C GLU A 61 10.43 11.65 -8.05
N ASP A 62 9.61 11.16 -9.00
CA ASP A 62 8.93 9.89 -8.87
C ASP A 62 9.91 8.71 -8.74
N THR A 63 9.55 7.74 -7.93
CA THR A 63 10.22 6.44 -7.92
C THR A 63 9.71 5.60 -9.08
N ILE A 64 10.65 5.14 -9.90
CA ILE A 64 10.38 4.27 -11.04
C ILE A 64 10.94 2.89 -10.72
N VAL A 65 10.09 1.88 -10.68
CA VAL A 65 10.47 0.48 -10.45
C VAL A 65 10.62 -0.20 -11.80
N LYS A 66 11.83 -0.66 -12.10
CA LYS A 66 12.19 -1.30 -13.39
C LYS A 66 12.46 -2.78 -13.20
N PHE A 67 12.13 -3.56 -14.22
CA PHE A 67 12.28 -5.02 -14.26
C PHE A 67 13.04 -5.45 -15.51
N ASP A 68 13.74 -6.58 -15.42
CA ASP A 68 14.63 -7.07 -16.48
C ASP A 68 13.90 -7.41 -17.78
N ASN A 69 12.62 -7.82 -17.70
CA ASN A 69 11.78 -8.11 -18.88
C ASN A 69 11.23 -6.85 -19.57
N GLY A 70 11.68 -5.66 -19.18
CA GLY A 70 11.20 -4.37 -19.68
C GLY A 70 9.89 -3.88 -19.05
N GLY A 71 9.39 -4.56 -18.00
CA GLY A 71 8.28 -4.04 -17.19
C GLY A 71 8.74 -2.82 -16.40
N ILE A 72 7.85 -1.84 -16.25
CA ILE A 72 8.13 -0.60 -15.49
C ILE A 72 6.86 -0.20 -14.76
N ILE A 73 7.01 0.26 -13.51
CA ILE A 73 5.88 0.83 -12.72
C ILE A 73 6.32 2.20 -12.22
N GLY A 74 5.51 3.25 -12.48
CA GLY A 74 5.73 4.61 -11.98
C GLY A 74 6.41 5.57 -12.96
N ASP A 75 6.54 5.21 -14.24
CA ASP A 75 7.16 6.05 -15.29
C ASP A 75 6.16 6.96 -16.05
N GLY A 76 4.91 7.00 -15.56
CA GLY A 76 3.80 7.72 -16.22
C GLY A 76 2.94 6.85 -17.13
N ASN A 77 3.45 5.72 -17.60
CA ASN A 77 2.64 4.70 -18.27
C ASN A 77 1.82 3.90 -17.27
N LYS A 78 0.78 3.23 -17.74
CA LYS A 78 -0.10 2.43 -16.89
C LYS A 78 0.32 0.98 -16.92
N SER A 79 0.49 0.39 -15.73
CA SER A 79 0.86 -1.01 -15.56
C SER A 79 -0.31 -1.83 -15.02
N PHE A 80 -0.44 -3.05 -15.49
CA PHE A 80 -1.52 -3.95 -15.08
C PHE A 80 -0.92 -5.20 -14.44
N VAL A 81 -1.44 -5.54 -13.25
CA VAL A 81 -1.03 -6.73 -12.50
C VAL A 81 -2.25 -7.60 -12.31
N PHE A 82 -2.43 -8.55 -13.20
CA PHE A 82 -3.58 -9.45 -13.23
C PHE A 82 -3.16 -10.89 -12.96
N GLY A 83 -4.10 -11.71 -12.48
CA GLY A 83 -3.86 -13.12 -12.25
C GLY A 83 -4.78 -13.72 -11.20
N PRO A 84 -4.72 -15.02 -10.97
CA PRO A 84 -5.64 -15.73 -10.08
C PRO A 84 -5.43 -15.31 -8.62
N CYS A 85 -6.50 -15.37 -7.83
CA CYS A 85 -6.44 -15.13 -6.38
C CYS A 85 -5.47 -16.09 -5.69
N SER A 86 -5.57 -17.38 -6.02
CA SER A 86 -4.70 -18.47 -5.53
C SER A 86 -4.07 -19.19 -6.70
N VAL A 87 -2.83 -19.62 -6.53
CA VAL A 87 -2.21 -20.61 -7.42
C VAL A 87 -2.74 -21.98 -7.02
N GLU A 88 -3.48 -22.63 -7.91
CA GLU A 88 -4.12 -23.93 -7.65
C GLU A 88 -3.57 -25.05 -8.55
N SER A 89 -3.19 -24.72 -9.78
CA SER A 89 -2.53 -25.66 -10.70
C SER A 89 -1.66 -24.94 -11.73
N GLN A 90 -0.77 -25.69 -12.38
CA GLN A 90 0.05 -25.17 -13.49
C GLN A 90 -0.84 -24.73 -14.66
N GLU A 91 -1.85 -25.51 -15.01
CA GLU A 91 -2.75 -25.25 -16.13
C GLU A 91 -3.54 -23.96 -15.94
N GLN A 92 -4.02 -23.69 -14.71
CA GLN A 92 -4.74 -22.48 -14.37
C GLN A 92 -3.86 -21.25 -14.63
N VAL A 93 -2.63 -21.26 -14.10
CA VAL A 93 -1.72 -20.10 -14.19
C VAL A 93 -1.20 -19.92 -15.62
N ASP A 94 -0.90 -21.03 -16.33
CA ASP A 94 -0.49 -21.01 -17.73
C ASP A 94 -1.53 -20.35 -18.64
N ALA A 95 -2.81 -20.69 -18.46
CA ALA A 95 -3.89 -20.11 -19.26
C ALA A 95 -3.96 -18.58 -19.12
N VAL A 96 -3.85 -18.09 -17.89
CA VAL A 96 -3.83 -16.64 -17.63
C VAL A 96 -2.57 -15.99 -18.17
N ALA A 97 -1.41 -16.61 -17.98
CA ALA A 97 -0.13 -16.08 -18.43
C ALA A 97 -0.03 -15.99 -19.97
N GLN A 98 -0.56 -16.97 -20.66
CA GLN A 98 -0.63 -16.97 -22.12
C GLN A 98 -1.47 -15.78 -22.65
N ASP A 99 -2.61 -15.52 -22.02
CA ASP A 99 -3.48 -14.40 -22.41
C ASP A 99 -2.82 -13.05 -22.11
N LEU A 100 -2.15 -12.90 -20.96
CA LEU A 100 -1.40 -11.71 -20.60
C LEU A 100 -0.24 -11.46 -21.58
N GLN A 101 0.55 -12.47 -21.90
CA GLN A 101 1.65 -12.35 -22.85
C GLN A 101 1.15 -11.94 -24.24
N ALA A 102 0.04 -12.55 -24.72
CA ALA A 102 -0.55 -12.22 -26.01
C ALA A 102 -1.03 -10.76 -26.09
N LYS A 103 -1.37 -10.14 -24.95
CA LYS A 103 -1.75 -8.74 -24.84
C LYS A 103 -0.57 -7.79 -24.60
N GLY A 104 0.64 -8.31 -24.50
CA GLY A 104 1.86 -7.54 -24.26
C GLY A 104 2.05 -7.11 -22.80
N GLU A 105 1.27 -7.67 -21.88
CA GLU A 105 1.41 -7.40 -20.45
C GLU A 105 2.73 -7.94 -19.91
N LYS A 106 3.22 -7.32 -18.82
CA LYS A 106 4.53 -7.61 -18.25
C LYS A 106 4.48 -8.26 -16.86
N PHE A 107 3.31 -8.33 -16.26
CA PHE A 107 3.14 -8.78 -14.88
C PHE A 107 2.03 -9.81 -14.76
N ILE A 108 2.24 -10.78 -13.87
CA ILE A 108 1.23 -11.70 -13.39
C ILE A 108 1.27 -11.76 -11.87
N ARG A 109 0.13 -11.84 -11.24
CA ARG A 109 0.02 -12.11 -9.81
C ARG A 109 -0.58 -13.49 -9.56
N GLY A 110 -0.24 -14.10 -8.41
CA GLY A 110 -0.86 -15.33 -7.94
C GLY A 110 -0.48 -15.57 -6.48
N GLY A 111 -1.45 -15.94 -5.64
CA GLY A 111 -1.19 -16.24 -4.23
C GLY A 111 -0.66 -17.65 -4.04
N ALA A 112 0.63 -17.81 -3.73
CA ALA A 112 1.22 -19.09 -3.31
C ALA A 112 0.96 -19.35 -1.82
N PHE A 113 0.99 -18.32 -0.99
CA PHE A 113 0.62 -18.32 0.42
C PHE A 113 -0.68 -17.53 0.59
N LYS A 114 -1.64 -18.07 1.34
CA LYS A 114 -2.97 -17.45 1.49
C LYS A 114 -3.32 -17.30 2.97
N PRO A 115 -3.18 -16.09 3.53
CA PRO A 115 -3.70 -15.80 4.86
C PRO A 115 -5.23 -15.87 4.82
N ARG A 116 -5.82 -16.71 5.62
CA ARG A 116 -7.28 -16.92 5.68
C ARG A 116 -7.81 -16.56 7.07
N THR A 117 -9.06 -16.10 7.11
CA THR A 117 -9.74 -15.84 8.38
C THR A 117 -10.04 -17.16 9.11
N SER A 118 -10.42 -18.19 8.36
CA SER A 118 -10.63 -19.54 8.89
C SER A 118 -9.37 -20.38 8.72
N PRO A 119 -8.90 -21.08 9.78
CA PRO A 119 -7.77 -22.01 9.66
C PRO A 119 -8.07 -23.26 8.85
N TYR A 120 -9.35 -23.51 8.54
CA TYR A 120 -9.81 -24.64 7.74
C TYR A 120 -9.88 -24.33 6.24
N ASP A 121 -9.73 -23.06 5.85
CA ASP A 121 -9.69 -22.69 4.44
C ASP A 121 -8.34 -23.04 3.81
N PHE A 122 -8.32 -23.18 2.48
CA PHE A 122 -7.11 -23.44 1.72
C PHE A 122 -6.04 -22.35 1.96
N GLN A 123 -4.88 -22.77 2.48
CA GLN A 123 -3.78 -21.87 2.88
C GLN A 123 -2.79 -21.56 1.75
N GLY A 124 -3.02 -22.06 0.55
CA GLY A 124 -2.12 -21.96 -0.60
C GLY A 124 -1.24 -23.20 -0.78
N LEU A 125 -0.59 -23.30 -1.94
CA LEU A 125 0.33 -24.39 -2.26
C LEU A 125 1.74 -24.17 -1.70
N GLY A 126 2.02 -23.04 -1.09
CA GLY A 126 3.34 -22.72 -0.55
C GLY A 126 4.43 -22.78 -1.63
N VAL A 127 5.52 -23.48 -1.35
CA VAL A 127 6.67 -23.62 -2.26
C VAL A 127 6.29 -24.21 -3.62
N GLU A 128 5.35 -25.16 -3.68
CA GLU A 128 4.88 -25.69 -4.96
C GLU A 128 4.18 -24.61 -5.80
N GLY A 129 3.41 -23.73 -5.16
CA GLY A 129 2.84 -22.56 -5.83
C GLY A 129 3.91 -21.59 -6.36
N LEU A 130 5.00 -21.40 -5.62
CA LEU A 130 6.15 -20.59 -6.08
C LEU A 130 6.83 -21.21 -7.31
N LYS A 131 6.99 -22.55 -7.35
CA LYS A 131 7.55 -23.26 -8.52
C LYS A 131 6.68 -23.08 -9.76
N ILE A 132 5.35 -23.19 -9.62
CA ILE A 132 4.40 -22.95 -10.70
C ILE A 132 4.56 -21.53 -11.23
N LEU A 133 4.62 -20.53 -10.35
CA LEU A 133 4.80 -19.13 -10.73
C LEU A 133 6.14 -18.89 -11.46
N LYS A 134 7.23 -19.54 -11.00
CA LYS A 134 8.52 -19.45 -11.69
C LYS A 134 8.49 -20.07 -13.08
N ASN A 135 7.86 -21.22 -13.24
CA ASN A 135 7.70 -21.84 -14.56
C ASN A 135 6.98 -20.91 -15.54
N VAL A 136 5.94 -20.23 -15.07
CA VAL A 136 5.17 -19.24 -15.84
C VAL A 136 6.02 -18.00 -16.17
N LYS A 137 6.77 -17.49 -15.19
CA LYS A 137 7.71 -16.39 -15.40
C LYS A 137 8.69 -16.69 -16.53
N ASP A 138 9.35 -17.84 -16.47
CA ASP A 138 10.39 -18.24 -17.42
C ASP A 138 9.78 -18.51 -18.82
N LYS A 139 8.61 -19.16 -18.88
CA LYS A 139 7.94 -19.52 -20.14
C LYS A 139 7.34 -18.34 -20.87
N TYR A 140 6.75 -17.38 -20.16
CA TYR A 140 5.98 -16.28 -20.75
C TYR A 140 6.66 -14.92 -20.61
N ASN A 141 7.85 -14.86 -20.01
CA ASN A 141 8.61 -13.61 -19.76
C ASN A 141 7.80 -12.56 -18.99
N LEU A 142 7.14 -13.00 -17.90
CA LEU A 142 6.33 -12.16 -17.04
C LEU A 142 7.02 -11.96 -15.68
N ASN A 143 6.87 -10.78 -15.09
CA ASN A 143 7.26 -10.55 -13.69
C ASN A 143 6.17 -11.08 -12.76
N VAL A 144 6.56 -11.81 -11.75
CA VAL A 144 5.65 -12.51 -10.85
C VAL A 144 5.51 -11.79 -9.53
N VAL A 145 4.25 -11.55 -9.12
CA VAL A 145 3.88 -10.94 -7.85
C VAL A 145 3.16 -11.96 -6.99
N SER A 146 3.65 -12.21 -5.78
CA SER A 146 2.96 -13.06 -4.80
C SER A 146 3.12 -12.53 -3.38
N GLU A 147 2.14 -12.84 -2.54
CA GLU A 147 2.11 -12.39 -1.14
C GLU A 147 3.06 -13.24 -0.29
N ILE A 148 3.82 -12.56 0.58
CA ILE A 148 4.61 -13.16 1.65
C ILE A 148 3.91 -12.88 2.97
N VAL A 149 3.77 -13.92 3.79
CA VAL A 149 3.05 -13.87 5.08
C VAL A 149 4.00 -14.03 6.26
N ASN A 150 5.03 -14.86 6.10
CA ASN A 150 6.02 -15.15 7.13
C ASN A 150 7.36 -14.50 6.76
N PRO A 151 8.02 -13.77 7.68
CA PRO A 151 9.33 -13.18 7.43
C PRO A 151 10.39 -14.18 6.93
N ASN A 152 10.34 -15.42 7.37
CA ASN A 152 11.30 -16.47 6.96
C ASN A 152 11.12 -16.93 5.51
N ASP A 153 10.00 -16.60 4.86
CA ASP A 153 9.73 -17.03 3.49
C ASP A 153 10.38 -16.13 2.45
N PHE A 154 10.88 -14.94 2.81
CA PHE A 154 11.52 -14.03 1.85
C PHE A 154 12.74 -14.63 1.17
N GLU A 155 13.59 -15.32 1.93
CA GLU A 155 14.79 -15.95 1.38
C GLU A 155 14.44 -16.99 0.32
N ILE A 156 13.52 -17.93 0.64
CA ILE A 156 13.08 -18.96 -0.29
C ILE A 156 12.36 -18.34 -1.49
N ALA A 157 11.47 -17.37 -1.26
CA ALA A 157 10.68 -16.75 -2.31
C ALA A 157 11.51 -15.90 -3.28
N SER A 158 12.70 -15.43 -2.88
CA SER A 158 13.57 -14.59 -3.71
C SER A 158 13.99 -15.25 -5.02
N ASP A 159 14.10 -16.58 -5.05
CA ASP A 159 14.45 -17.35 -6.24
C ASP A 159 13.30 -17.48 -7.25
N TYR A 160 12.08 -17.19 -6.81
CA TYR A 160 10.86 -17.45 -7.58
C TYR A 160 10.12 -16.17 -7.99
N LEU A 161 10.16 -15.13 -7.16
CA LEU A 161 9.32 -13.94 -7.31
C LEU A 161 10.15 -12.72 -7.74
N ASP A 162 9.50 -11.80 -8.47
CA ASP A 162 10.05 -10.51 -8.85
C ASP A 162 9.56 -9.38 -7.93
N VAL A 163 8.38 -9.54 -7.36
CA VAL A 163 7.77 -8.57 -6.43
C VAL A 163 7.19 -9.32 -5.25
N PHE A 164 7.54 -8.90 -4.05
CA PHE A 164 6.90 -9.38 -2.83
C PHE A 164 5.70 -8.50 -2.48
N GLN A 165 4.53 -9.10 -2.35
CA GLN A 165 3.36 -8.40 -1.88
C GLN A 165 3.21 -8.57 -0.37
N ILE A 166 2.98 -7.45 0.33
CA ILE A 166 2.52 -7.43 1.72
C ILE A 166 1.03 -7.15 1.72
N GLY A 167 0.24 -8.13 2.16
CA GLY A 167 -1.21 -8.03 2.20
C GLY A 167 -1.73 -7.02 3.22
N ALA A 168 -2.97 -6.58 3.03
CA ALA A 168 -3.62 -5.58 3.89
C ALA A 168 -3.67 -5.98 5.38
N ARG A 169 -3.81 -7.28 5.67
CA ARG A 169 -3.80 -7.80 7.05
C ARG A 169 -2.44 -7.67 7.73
N ASN A 170 -1.36 -7.58 6.97
CA ASN A 170 0.02 -7.49 7.44
C ASN A 170 0.62 -6.09 7.33
N MET A 171 -0.17 -5.06 6.98
CA MET A 171 0.34 -3.69 6.89
C MET A 171 0.95 -3.19 8.21
N GLN A 172 0.48 -3.69 9.34
CA GLN A 172 0.99 -3.37 10.68
C GLN A 172 1.86 -4.47 11.29
N ASN A 173 2.22 -5.49 10.52
CA ASN A 173 3.20 -6.49 10.93
C ASN A 173 4.61 -5.92 10.72
N PHE A 174 5.07 -5.12 11.67
CA PHE A 174 6.31 -4.35 11.54
C PHE A 174 7.55 -5.22 11.36
N GLU A 175 7.59 -6.42 11.94
CA GLU A 175 8.71 -7.35 11.72
C GLU A 175 8.73 -7.86 10.27
N LEU A 176 7.56 -8.17 9.70
CA LEU A 176 7.45 -8.53 8.28
C LEU A 176 7.88 -7.35 7.37
N LEU A 177 7.47 -6.12 7.71
CA LEU A 177 7.85 -4.92 6.96
C LEU A 177 9.36 -4.66 7.01
N LYS A 178 9.98 -4.82 8.17
CA LYS A 178 11.43 -4.67 8.32
C LYS A 178 12.19 -5.72 7.50
N GLU A 179 11.73 -6.97 7.53
CA GLU A 179 12.36 -8.03 6.75
C GLU A 179 12.20 -7.80 5.25
N ALA A 180 11.02 -7.39 4.79
CA ALA A 180 10.80 -6.95 3.41
C ALA A 180 11.76 -5.82 3.01
N GLY A 181 12.02 -4.88 3.92
CA GLY A 181 12.95 -3.77 3.71
C GLY A 181 14.41 -4.16 3.62
N ARG A 182 14.80 -5.35 4.08
CA ARG A 182 16.16 -5.90 3.95
C ARG A 182 16.40 -6.62 2.63
N THR A 183 15.32 -6.91 1.90
CA THR A 183 15.43 -7.51 0.56
C THR A 183 15.71 -6.44 -0.49
N ASP A 184 16.20 -6.84 -1.65
CA ASP A 184 16.44 -5.98 -2.81
C ASP A 184 15.30 -6.03 -3.85
N LYS A 185 14.32 -6.93 -3.64
CA LYS A 185 13.14 -7.06 -4.52
C LYS A 185 12.14 -5.93 -4.27
N PRO A 186 11.45 -5.45 -5.30
CA PRO A 186 10.34 -4.51 -5.13
C PRO A 186 9.25 -5.05 -4.20
N ILE A 187 8.70 -4.16 -3.37
CA ILE A 187 7.63 -4.49 -2.42
C ILE A 187 6.33 -3.81 -2.87
N LEU A 188 5.28 -4.59 -3.10
CA LEU A 188 3.92 -4.09 -3.27
C LEU A 188 3.20 -4.14 -1.93
N LEU A 189 3.01 -2.96 -1.33
CA LEU A 189 2.40 -2.81 -0.01
C LEU A 189 0.92 -2.44 -0.16
N LYS A 190 0.02 -3.28 0.35
CA LYS A 190 -1.41 -3.02 0.36
C LYS A 190 -1.84 -2.28 1.62
N ARG A 191 -2.70 -1.26 1.45
CA ARG A 191 -3.29 -0.52 2.56
C ARG A 191 -4.13 -1.42 3.45
N GLY A 192 -3.99 -1.28 4.75
CA GLY A 192 -4.80 -1.97 5.75
C GLY A 192 -6.28 -1.58 5.68
N LEU A 193 -7.15 -2.52 6.07
CA LEU A 193 -8.62 -2.38 5.97
C LEU A 193 -9.19 -1.20 6.78
N SER A 194 -8.51 -0.80 7.84
CA SER A 194 -8.92 0.30 8.74
C SER A 194 -7.78 1.30 8.94
N ALA A 195 -6.81 1.31 8.02
CA ALA A 195 -5.63 2.16 8.10
C ALA A 195 -5.90 3.55 7.53
N THR A 196 -5.46 4.58 8.23
CA THR A 196 -5.38 5.93 7.68
C THR A 196 -4.31 6.00 6.59
N ILE A 197 -4.34 7.05 5.77
CA ILE A 197 -3.29 7.30 4.78
C ILE A 197 -1.93 7.53 5.48
N GLU A 198 -1.92 8.22 6.62
CA GLU A 198 -0.71 8.45 7.42
C GLU A 198 -0.09 7.14 7.90
N GLU A 199 -0.90 6.23 8.47
CA GLU A 199 -0.44 4.89 8.88
C GLU A 199 0.11 4.08 7.69
N PHE A 200 -0.51 4.22 6.52
CA PHE A 200 -0.04 3.56 5.31
C PHE A 200 1.31 4.10 4.84
N ILE A 201 1.53 5.40 4.89
CA ILE A 201 2.83 6.04 4.60
C ILE A 201 3.88 5.56 5.59
N TYR A 202 3.57 5.50 6.89
CA TYR A 202 4.52 5.00 7.89
C TYR A 202 4.83 3.51 7.73
N ALA A 203 3.89 2.70 7.27
CA ALA A 203 4.16 1.30 6.94
C ALA A 203 5.20 1.20 5.79
N ALA A 204 5.07 2.03 4.75
CA ALA A 204 6.08 2.12 3.71
C ALA A 204 7.43 2.63 4.24
N GLU A 205 7.43 3.57 5.18
CA GLU A 205 8.65 4.07 5.82
C GLU A 205 9.37 2.98 6.62
N TYR A 206 8.64 2.07 7.29
CA TYR A 206 9.27 0.90 7.95
C TYR A 206 10.09 0.06 6.97
N ILE A 207 9.57 -0.16 5.76
CA ILE A 207 10.30 -0.87 4.69
C ILE A 207 11.50 -0.04 4.23
N ALA A 208 11.27 1.23 3.89
CA ALA A 208 12.31 2.12 3.36
C ALA A 208 13.47 2.35 4.33
N SER A 209 13.19 2.39 5.63
CA SER A 209 14.18 2.59 6.69
C SER A 209 15.19 1.44 6.81
N GLN A 210 14.85 0.26 6.29
CA GLN A 210 15.76 -0.90 6.26
C GLN A 210 16.62 -0.95 4.98
N GLY A 211 16.41 -0.03 4.02
CA GLY A 211 17.25 0.09 2.82
C GLY A 211 16.49 -0.08 1.50
N ASN A 212 15.40 -0.83 1.47
CA ASN A 212 14.62 -1.06 0.26
C ASN A 212 13.66 0.11 -0.02
N ARG A 213 13.91 0.84 -1.10
CA ARG A 213 13.10 1.99 -1.53
C ARG A 213 12.28 1.70 -2.79
N ASN A 214 12.34 0.49 -3.31
CA ASN A 214 11.53 0.04 -4.43
C ASN A 214 10.15 -0.43 -3.92
N ILE A 215 9.33 0.53 -3.51
CA ILE A 215 8.03 0.27 -2.89
C ILE A 215 6.93 0.78 -3.82
N ILE A 216 5.91 -0.04 -4.02
CA ILE A 216 4.69 0.26 -4.77
C ILE A 216 3.54 0.25 -3.76
N LEU A 217 2.84 1.37 -3.64
CA LEU A 217 1.65 1.46 -2.78
C LEU A 217 0.44 0.93 -3.53
N CYS A 218 -0.44 0.21 -2.84
CA CYS A 218 -1.67 -0.30 -3.43
C CYS A 218 -2.88 0.01 -2.55
N GLU A 219 -3.73 0.93 -3.03
CA GLU A 219 -5.05 1.17 -2.46
C GLU A 219 -5.97 -0.01 -2.82
N ARG A 220 -6.74 -0.54 -1.86
CA ARG A 220 -7.58 -1.73 -2.04
C ARG A 220 -8.93 -1.67 -1.32
N GLY A 221 -9.32 -0.49 -0.91
CA GLY A 221 -10.55 -0.26 -0.16
C GLY A 221 -10.37 -0.40 1.35
N ILE A 222 -11.21 0.31 2.06
CA ILE A 222 -11.28 0.33 3.52
C ILE A 222 -12.66 -0.17 3.99
N ARG A 223 -12.73 -0.63 5.22
CA ARG A 223 -14.01 -0.98 5.86
C ARG A 223 -14.79 0.28 6.17
N THR A 224 -16.04 0.28 5.76
CA THR A 224 -17.03 1.30 6.11
C THR A 224 -18.35 0.62 6.48
N TYR A 225 -19.36 1.40 6.74
CA TYR A 225 -20.73 0.91 6.97
C TYR A 225 -21.39 0.37 5.68
N GLU A 226 -20.87 0.75 4.48
CA GLU A 226 -21.45 0.32 3.20
C GLU A 226 -21.23 -1.17 2.96
N LYS A 227 -22.28 -1.86 2.49
CA LYS A 227 -22.28 -3.30 2.25
C LYS A 227 -22.56 -3.68 0.79
N ALA A 228 -22.82 -2.71 -0.08
CA ALA A 228 -23.04 -2.95 -1.50
C ALA A 228 -21.76 -3.40 -2.22
N THR A 229 -20.62 -3.07 -1.66
CA THR A 229 -19.29 -3.54 -2.08
C THR A 229 -18.58 -4.24 -0.92
N ARG A 230 -17.60 -5.06 -1.24
CA ARG A 230 -16.79 -5.75 -0.22
C ARG A 230 -16.07 -4.79 0.71
N ASN A 231 -15.49 -3.73 0.15
CA ASN A 231 -14.88 -2.61 0.84
C ASN A 231 -15.21 -1.33 0.08
N THR A 232 -15.05 -0.19 0.71
CA THR A 232 -15.22 1.11 0.06
C THR A 232 -13.87 1.55 -0.50
N LEU A 233 -13.78 1.70 -1.83
CA LEU A 233 -12.58 2.22 -2.46
C LEU A 233 -12.42 3.70 -2.12
N ASP A 234 -11.33 4.04 -1.45
CA ASP A 234 -10.92 5.42 -1.20
C ASP A 234 -10.07 5.92 -2.38
N ILE A 235 -10.76 6.35 -3.43
CA ILE A 235 -10.08 6.81 -4.65
C ILE A 235 -9.30 8.11 -4.41
N SER A 236 -9.71 8.91 -3.42
CA SER A 236 -9.01 10.14 -3.03
C SER A 236 -7.64 9.87 -2.40
N ALA A 237 -7.40 8.66 -1.89
CA ALA A 237 -6.09 8.25 -1.40
C ALA A 237 -5.01 8.31 -2.49
N VAL A 238 -5.36 8.05 -3.75
CA VAL A 238 -4.39 8.03 -4.86
C VAL A 238 -3.68 9.38 -5.02
N PRO A 239 -4.37 10.51 -5.27
CA PRO A 239 -3.70 11.80 -5.39
C PRO A 239 -3.03 12.25 -4.09
N ILE A 240 -3.59 11.94 -2.91
CA ILE A 240 -2.97 12.30 -1.63
C ILE A 240 -1.64 11.57 -1.46
N LEU A 241 -1.57 10.27 -1.74
CA LEU A 241 -0.34 9.49 -1.67
C LEU A 241 0.70 10.00 -2.69
N LYS A 242 0.28 10.33 -3.90
CA LYS A 242 1.18 10.87 -4.93
C LYS A 242 1.69 12.28 -4.62
N GLN A 243 0.94 13.08 -3.88
CA GLN A 243 1.41 14.38 -3.38
C GLN A 243 2.34 14.24 -2.19
N GLY A 244 2.06 13.32 -1.28
CA GLY A 244 2.82 13.13 -0.05
C GLY A 244 4.08 12.28 -0.22
N THR A 245 4.08 11.33 -1.16
CA THR A 245 5.18 10.40 -1.39
C THR A 245 5.67 10.44 -2.84
N HIS A 246 6.88 9.97 -3.07
CA HIS A 246 7.43 9.77 -4.42
C HIS A 246 7.18 8.36 -4.96
N LEU A 247 6.44 7.52 -4.23
CA LEU A 247 6.20 6.12 -4.57
C LEU A 247 5.09 5.97 -5.62
N PRO A 248 5.18 5.00 -6.53
CA PRO A 248 4.09 4.68 -7.43
C PRO A 248 2.89 4.12 -6.66
N VAL A 249 1.68 4.42 -7.15
CA VAL A 249 0.41 4.05 -6.52
C VAL A 249 -0.44 3.24 -7.50
N MET A 250 -0.78 2.02 -7.10
CA MET A 250 -1.71 1.13 -7.81
C MET A 250 -3.05 1.05 -7.07
N VAL A 251 -4.07 0.59 -7.77
CA VAL A 251 -5.41 0.34 -7.21
C VAL A 251 -5.84 -1.10 -7.48
N ASP A 252 -6.17 -1.83 -6.43
CA ASP A 252 -6.77 -3.15 -6.51
C ASP A 252 -8.30 -3.05 -6.57
N VAL A 253 -8.86 -3.30 -7.73
CA VAL A 253 -10.29 -3.16 -7.99
C VAL A 253 -11.09 -4.41 -7.63
N THR A 254 -10.44 -5.54 -7.42
CA THR A 254 -11.09 -6.80 -7.00
C THR A 254 -11.38 -6.80 -5.50
N HIS A 255 -10.36 -6.55 -4.68
CA HIS A 255 -10.51 -6.57 -3.23
C HIS A 255 -11.24 -5.35 -2.69
N SER A 256 -11.27 -4.23 -3.42
CA SER A 256 -12.10 -3.08 -3.07
C SER A 256 -13.57 -3.36 -3.36
N THR A 257 -13.93 -3.62 -4.61
CA THR A 257 -15.34 -3.74 -5.01
C THR A 257 -15.97 -5.06 -4.60
N GLY A 258 -15.25 -6.18 -4.76
CA GLY A 258 -15.77 -7.54 -4.59
C GLY A 258 -16.85 -7.91 -5.62
N ARG A 259 -16.99 -7.12 -6.70
CA ARG A 259 -18.05 -7.24 -7.71
C ARG A 259 -17.48 -7.10 -9.12
N LYS A 260 -17.69 -8.11 -9.96
CA LYS A 260 -17.19 -8.13 -11.35
C LYS A 260 -17.85 -7.06 -12.24
N ASP A 261 -19.14 -6.78 -12.01
CA ASP A 261 -19.94 -5.85 -12.83
C ASP A 261 -19.45 -4.40 -12.77
N ILE A 262 -18.77 -4.00 -11.69
CA ILE A 262 -18.25 -2.64 -11.54
C ILE A 262 -16.73 -2.53 -11.58
N MET A 263 -16.01 -3.62 -11.77
CA MET A 263 -14.53 -3.60 -11.80
C MET A 263 -13.99 -2.70 -12.91
N LEU A 264 -14.53 -2.81 -14.11
CA LEU A 264 -14.05 -2.03 -15.26
C LEU A 264 -14.27 -0.51 -15.08
N PRO A 265 -15.47 -0.01 -14.74
CA PRO A 265 -15.65 1.42 -14.46
C PRO A 265 -14.78 1.90 -13.30
N THR A 266 -14.59 1.09 -12.26
CA THR A 266 -13.72 1.42 -11.12
C THR A 266 -12.24 1.50 -11.55
N ALA A 267 -11.78 0.60 -12.40
CA ALA A 267 -10.43 0.64 -12.95
C ALA A 267 -10.20 1.91 -13.79
N LYS A 268 -11.16 2.29 -14.64
CA LYS A 268 -11.10 3.54 -15.40
C LYS A 268 -11.02 4.76 -14.49
N ALA A 269 -11.81 4.79 -13.42
CA ALA A 269 -11.77 5.87 -12.43
C ALA A 269 -10.40 5.94 -11.71
N ALA A 270 -9.82 4.80 -11.34
CA ALA A 270 -8.51 4.73 -10.72
C ALA A 270 -7.40 5.31 -11.64
N LEU A 271 -7.43 4.97 -12.92
CA LEU A 271 -6.48 5.52 -13.89
C LEU A 271 -6.70 7.01 -14.14
N ALA A 272 -7.95 7.46 -14.19
CA ALA A 272 -8.31 8.88 -14.39
C ALA A 272 -7.83 9.76 -13.22
N VAL A 273 -7.86 9.27 -11.98
CA VAL A 273 -7.40 10.01 -10.79
C VAL A 273 -5.87 10.03 -10.64
N GLY A 274 -5.15 9.31 -11.51
CA GLY A 274 -3.69 9.33 -11.58
C GLY A 274 -2.98 8.11 -11.01
N ALA A 275 -3.68 6.98 -10.78
CA ALA A 275 -3.00 5.74 -10.41
C ALA A 275 -1.99 5.31 -11.49
N ASP A 276 -0.86 4.76 -11.07
CA ASP A 276 0.20 4.25 -11.95
C ASP A 276 -0.17 2.89 -12.57
N GLY A 277 -1.18 2.23 -12.03
CA GLY A 277 -1.68 0.98 -12.56
C GLY A 277 -2.86 0.42 -11.77
N VAL A 278 -3.34 -0.73 -12.24
CA VAL A 278 -4.47 -1.46 -11.69
C VAL A 278 -4.07 -2.90 -11.41
N MET A 279 -4.53 -3.41 -10.27
CA MET A 279 -4.44 -4.83 -9.93
C MET A 279 -5.85 -5.44 -9.93
N ALA A 280 -5.97 -6.65 -10.49
CA ALA A 280 -7.22 -7.43 -10.46
C ALA A 280 -6.97 -8.94 -10.44
N GLU A 281 -7.96 -9.65 -9.90
CA GLU A 281 -8.03 -11.11 -9.85
C GLU A 281 -9.20 -11.65 -10.68
#